data_96a27b6b3f7958023bd357a1d65eeeda
#
_entry.id   96a27b6b3f7958023bd357a1d65eeeda
#
_cell.length_a   1.000
_cell.length_b   1.000
_cell.length_c   1.000
_cell.angle_alpha   90.00
_cell.angle_beta   90.00
_cell.angle_gamma   90.00
#
_symmetry.space_group_name_H-M   'P 1'
#
loop_
_entity.id
_entity.type
_entity.pdbx_description
1 polymer ?
#
loop_
_entity_poly.entity_id
_entity_poly.type
_entity_poly.pdbx_seq_one_letter_code
_entity_poly.pdbx_strand_id
1 'polypeptide(L)'
;MTKATNFSEVEKTLGYEFKNKTLLEQAFTRRSYTAENGGENNEVLEFIGDSALGMIIVKHISGYYKRKEISPEIIEAYLKVADQNCQKYVERNQFRSELDESELSELKIALVQRSSLAAATEKCGFHNYLIMGKSDIEGGVQNEASVKEDLFEAIIGAVAIDSNWNMNILEEIILRLLDVDRVLEEGLPSEPDYEKELKQWFDSHGKIMQVESMPTDFDKLDYGVCIDLGYEMLSYLAYGYGKTLPGARRMAAKRAMAFIGKTNNMAEKIKNAIGNIDHERAINQLQELWQKGIIPKPEYRFSEGKKSQSGNPQWVCSCTIDRIYETSGEYVCESKTEAKKWAAYEAIFYLMGKDIARIFVDYGKVIKEDN
;
A
#
# COMPACT_ATOMS: atom_id res chain seq x y z
N MET A 1 -1.46 -51.02 -18.36
CA MET A 1 -1.71 -50.74 -16.92
C MET A 1 -0.79 -49.63 -16.53
N THR A 2 -1.32 -48.41 -16.46
CA THR A 2 -0.61 -47.23 -15.94
C THR A 2 -0.29 -47.49 -14.47
N LYS A 3 0.99 -47.38 -14.09
CA LYS A 3 1.39 -47.41 -12.66
C LYS A 3 0.55 -46.38 -11.92
N ALA A 4 -0.21 -46.76 -10.92
CA ALA A 4 -0.91 -45.84 -10.05
C ALA A 4 0.11 -44.84 -9.48
N THR A 5 -0.07 -43.59 -9.78
CA THR A 5 0.79 -42.52 -9.25
C THR A 5 0.64 -42.52 -7.73
N ASN A 6 1.75 -42.67 -7.02
CA ASN A 6 1.72 -42.65 -5.56
C ASN A 6 1.76 -41.20 -5.07
N PHE A 7 0.64 -40.69 -4.53
CA PHE A 7 0.49 -39.35 -4.01
C PHE A 7 0.83 -39.20 -2.52
N SER A 8 1.39 -40.22 -1.85
CA SER A 8 1.68 -40.14 -0.43
C SER A 8 2.65 -39.00 -0.06
N GLU A 9 3.62 -38.69 -0.90
CA GLU A 9 4.52 -37.56 -0.69
C GLU A 9 3.81 -36.20 -0.90
N VAL A 10 2.84 -36.15 -1.82
CA VAL A 10 2.00 -34.96 -2.01
C VAL A 10 1.17 -34.68 -0.76
N GLU A 11 0.49 -35.71 -0.22
CA GLU A 11 -0.30 -35.58 1.02
C GLU A 11 0.56 -35.18 2.21
N LYS A 12 1.75 -35.75 2.33
CA LYS A 12 2.73 -35.37 3.36
C LYS A 12 3.16 -33.90 3.22
N THR A 13 3.41 -33.43 2.01
CA THR A 13 3.78 -32.04 1.73
C THR A 13 2.60 -31.10 1.99
N LEU A 14 1.37 -31.52 1.64
CA LEU A 14 0.15 -30.79 1.96
C LEU A 14 -0.18 -30.77 3.46
N GLY A 15 0.35 -31.71 4.25
CA GLY A 15 -0.07 -31.93 5.64
C GLY A 15 -1.54 -32.34 5.75
N TYR A 16 -2.09 -32.90 4.67
CA TYR A 16 -3.52 -33.28 4.57
C TYR A 16 -3.68 -34.64 3.92
N GLU A 17 -4.36 -35.53 4.60
CA GLU A 17 -4.71 -36.85 4.09
C GLU A 17 -6.11 -36.83 3.49
N PHE A 18 -6.22 -37.08 2.18
CA PHE A 18 -7.50 -37.10 1.48
C PHE A 18 -8.36 -38.32 1.88
N LYS A 19 -9.61 -38.06 2.21
CA LYS A 19 -10.65 -39.07 2.42
C LYS A 19 -11.02 -39.73 1.10
N ASN A 20 -11.14 -38.92 0.05
CA ASN A 20 -11.39 -39.35 -1.30
C ASN A 20 -10.15 -39.19 -2.18
N LYS A 21 -9.36 -40.26 -2.35
CA LYS A 21 -8.12 -40.25 -3.16
C LYS A 21 -8.38 -39.95 -4.62
N THR A 22 -9.61 -40.16 -5.14
CA THR A 22 -9.94 -39.84 -6.54
C THR A 22 -10.01 -38.33 -6.79
N LEU A 23 -10.35 -37.53 -5.78
CA LEU A 23 -10.28 -36.06 -5.89
C LEU A 23 -8.85 -35.59 -5.99
N LEU A 24 -7.92 -36.21 -5.24
CA LEU A 24 -6.51 -35.89 -5.36
C LEU A 24 -5.97 -36.24 -6.74
N GLU A 25 -6.29 -37.43 -7.26
CA GLU A 25 -5.90 -37.85 -8.61
C GLU A 25 -6.48 -36.90 -9.66
N GLN A 26 -7.74 -36.50 -9.56
CA GLN A 26 -8.38 -35.54 -10.45
C GLN A 26 -7.68 -34.19 -10.47
N ALA A 27 -7.23 -33.66 -9.31
CA ALA A 27 -6.52 -32.40 -9.23
C ALA A 27 -5.21 -32.41 -10.04
N PHE A 28 -4.58 -33.56 -10.17
CA PHE A 28 -3.37 -33.75 -10.96
C PHE A 28 -3.63 -34.16 -12.40
N THR A 29 -4.88 -34.42 -12.80
CA THR A 29 -5.23 -34.91 -14.13
C THR A 29 -5.57 -33.76 -15.08
N ARG A 30 -4.75 -33.55 -16.09
CA ARG A 30 -4.96 -32.51 -17.08
C ARG A 30 -5.96 -32.95 -18.18
N ARG A 31 -6.58 -31.95 -18.79
CA ARG A 31 -7.50 -32.15 -19.95
C ARG A 31 -6.88 -32.91 -21.07
N SER A 32 -5.58 -32.76 -21.37
CA SER A 32 -4.91 -33.52 -22.41
C SER A 32 -4.97 -35.03 -22.17
N TYR A 33 -4.84 -35.45 -20.90
CA TYR A 33 -4.98 -36.88 -20.56
C TYR A 33 -6.42 -37.37 -20.73
N THR A 34 -7.41 -36.61 -20.27
CA THR A 34 -8.80 -37.04 -20.37
C THR A 34 -9.34 -37.00 -21.78
N ALA A 35 -8.79 -36.15 -22.65
CA ALA A 35 -9.09 -36.17 -24.10
C ALA A 35 -8.65 -37.48 -24.78
N GLU A 36 -7.58 -38.11 -24.29
CA GLU A 36 -7.07 -39.38 -24.81
C GLU A 36 -7.70 -40.60 -24.14
N ASN A 37 -8.03 -40.50 -22.83
CA ASN A 37 -8.36 -41.65 -21.99
C ASN A 37 -9.79 -41.60 -21.38
N GLY A 38 -10.47 -40.46 -21.50
CA GLY A 38 -11.74 -40.21 -20.81
C GLY A 38 -11.54 -39.89 -19.32
N GLY A 39 -12.63 -39.62 -18.62
CA GLY A 39 -12.63 -39.27 -17.22
C GLY A 39 -12.76 -37.76 -16.95
N GLU A 40 -12.61 -37.35 -15.69
CA GLU A 40 -12.68 -35.97 -15.28
C GLU A 40 -11.29 -35.35 -15.10
N ASN A 41 -11.15 -34.11 -15.52
CA ASN A 41 -9.90 -33.36 -15.41
C ASN A 41 -9.94 -32.36 -14.24
N ASN A 42 -8.90 -31.53 -14.08
CA ASN A 42 -8.71 -30.61 -13.00
C ASN A 42 -9.37 -29.23 -13.18
N GLU A 43 -9.90 -28.87 -14.37
CA GLU A 43 -10.41 -27.52 -14.68
C GLU A 43 -11.51 -27.04 -13.71
N VAL A 44 -12.43 -27.93 -13.28
CA VAL A 44 -13.47 -27.57 -12.32
C VAL A 44 -12.90 -27.39 -10.92
N LEU A 45 -11.91 -28.17 -10.54
CA LEU A 45 -11.23 -28.05 -9.25
C LEU A 45 -10.38 -26.75 -9.20
N GLU A 46 -9.72 -26.39 -10.30
CA GLU A 46 -9.03 -25.11 -10.49
C GLU A 46 -9.97 -23.93 -10.24
N PHE A 47 -11.12 -23.88 -10.90
CA PHE A 47 -12.13 -22.82 -10.70
C PHE A 47 -12.59 -22.69 -9.24
N ILE A 48 -12.79 -23.81 -8.55
CA ILE A 48 -13.17 -23.86 -7.14
C ILE A 48 -12.00 -23.36 -6.27
N GLY A 49 -10.80 -23.80 -6.60
CA GLY A 49 -9.58 -23.47 -5.86
C GLY A 49 -9.20 -22.01 -5.93
N ASP A 50 -9.30 -21.37 -7.09
CA ASP A 50 -9.09 -19.92 -7.25
C ASP A 50 -9.99 -19.13 -6.26
N SER A 51 -11.28 -19.48 -6.23
CA SER A 51 -12.23 -18.82 -5.32
C SER A 51 -11.90 -19.06 -3.85
N ALA A 52 -11.55 -20.29 -3.47
CA ALA A 52 -11.17 -20.65 -2.11
C ALA A 52 -9.89 -19.94 -1.68
N LEU A 53 -8.89 -19.91 -2.54
CA LEU A 53 -7.61 -19.24 -2.35
C LEU A 53 -7.80 -17.74 -2.10
N GLY A 54 -8.54 -17.08 -3.00
CA GLY A 54 -8.83 -15.65 -2.87
C GLY A 54 -9.55 -15.32 -1.56
N MET A 55 -10.53 -16.12 -1.14
CA MET A 55 -11.28 -15.94 0.10
C MET A 55 -10.38 -16.11 1.34
N ILE A 56 -9.53 -17.13 1.38
CA ILE A 56 -8.62 -17.40 2.50
C ILE A 56 -7.60 -16.27 2.65
N ILE A 57 -7.00 -15.82 1.55
CA ILE A 57 -6.02 -14.73 1.58
C ILE A 57 -6.68 -13.44 2.09
N VAL A 58 -7.86 -13.07 1.58
CA VAL A 58 -8.59 -11.88 2.06
C VAL A 58 -8.91 -11.99 3.55
N LYS A 59 -9.41 -13.14 4.01
CA LYS A 59 -9.67 -13.40 5.44
C LYS A 59 -8.39 -13.19 6.28
N HIS A 60 -7.27 -13.73 5.82
CA HIS A 60 -6.01 -13.66 6.56
C HIS A 60 -5.47 -12.22 6.64
N ILE A 61 -5.30 -11.54 5.49
CA ILE A 61 -4.73 -10.18 5.45
C ILE A 61 -5.63 -9.16 6.16
N SER A 62 -6.95 -9.27 6.04
CA SER A 62 -7.87 -8.39 6.75
C SER A 62 -7.78 -8.57 8.28
N GLY A 63 -7.59 -9.80 8.75
CA GLY A 63 -7.36 -10.07 10.16
C GLY A 63 -5.95 -9.71 10.65
N TYR A 64 -4.96 -9.75 9.75
CA TYR A 64 -3.58 -9.40 10.04
C TYR A 64 -3.43 -7.90 10.32
N TYR A 65 -4.05 -7.05 9.51
CA TYR A 65 -4.00 -5.60 9.60
C TYR A 65 -5.20 -4.98 10.34
N LYS A 66 -6.00 -5.80 11.04
CA LYS A 66 -7.12 -5.32 11.85
C LYS A 66 -6.61 -4.54 13.07
N ARG A 67 -7.14 -3.33 13.28
CA ARG A 67 -6.90 -2.55 14.50
C ARG A 67 -7.74 -3.10 15.67
N LYS A 68 -7.21 -2.98 16.87
CA LYS A 68 -7.94 -3.32 18.10
C LYS A 68 -9.24 -2.53 18.19
N GLU A 69 -10.24 -3.14 18.77
CA GLU A 69 -11.47 -2.44 19.15
C GLU A 69 -11.15 -1.48 20.28
N ILE A 70 -11.65 -0.25 20.17
CA ILE A 70 -11.50 0.72 21.26
C ILE A 70 -12.47 0.30 22.37
N SER A 71 -11.97 0.19 23.60
CA SER A 71 -12.83 -0.21 24.71
C SER A 71 -13.94 0.84 24.96
N PRO A 72 -15.13 0.42 25.39
CA PRO A 72 -16.24 1.33 25.70
C PRO A 72 -15.84 2.43 26.67
N GLU A 73 -14.98 2.12 27.66
CA GLU A 73 -14.49 3.08 28.68
C GLU A 73 -13.64 4.19 28.05
N ILE A 74 -12.76 3.84 27.10
CA ILE A 74 -11.95 4.82 26.36
C ILE A 74 -12.84 5.69 25.48
N ILE A 75 -13.83 5.08 24.80
CA ILE A 75 -14.81 5.81 23.99
C ILE A 75 -15.58 6.79 24.88
N GLU A 76 -16.07 6.37 26.04
CA GLU A 76 -16.79 7.23 26.97
C GLU A 76 -15.92 8.37 27.51
N ALA A 77 -14.66 8.08 27.86
CA ALA A 77 -13.71 9.10 28.30
C ALA A 77 -13.45 10.14 27.22
N TYR A 78 -13.27 9.70 25.96
CA TYR A 78 -13.06 10.59 24.81
C TYR A 78 -14.29 11.46 24.52
N LEU A 79 -15.50 10.87 24.53
CA LEU A 79 -16.75 11.61 24.30
C LEU A 79 -17.01 12.71 25.34
N LYS A 80 -16.48 12.58 26.57
CA LYS A 80 -16.59 13.62 27.61
C LYS A 80 -15.75 14.87 27.33
N VAL A 81 -14.66 14.75 26.55
CA VAL A 81 -13.72 15.84 26.28
C VAL A 81 -13.72 16.31 24.82
N ALA A 82 -14.24 15.50 23.90
CA ALA A 82 -14.29 15.81 22.48
C ALA A 82 -15.41 16.78 22.13
N ASP A 83 -15.16 17.66 21.19
CA ASP A 83 -16.20 18.53 20.63
C ASP A 83 -17.23 17.74 19.81
N GLN A 84 -18.39 18.38 19.48
CA GLN A 84 -19.48 17.73 18.75
C GLN A 84 -19.08 17.22 17.35
N ASN A 85 -18.04 17.78 16.72
CA ASN A 85 -17.58 17.32 15.42
C ASN A 85 -16.72 16.05 15.55
N CYS A 86 -15.94 15.93 16.60
CA CYS A 86 -15.15 14.76 16.91
C CYS A 86 -16.00 13.58 17.39
N GLN A 87 -17.13 13.84 18.12
CA GLN A 87 -18.03 12.81 18.60
C GLN A 87 -18.62 11.92 17.48
N LYS A 88 -18.83 12.47 16.29
CA LYS A 88 -19.34 11.72 15.12
C LYS A 88 -18.43 10.60 14.65
N TYR A 89 -17.15 10.65 14.98
CA TYR A 89 -16.15 9.65 14.55
C TYR A 89 -15.97 8.51 15.55
N VAL A 90 -16.48 8.65 16.78
CA VAL A 90 -16.21 7.70 17.86
C VAL A 90 -17.40 6.73 18.09
N GLU A 91 -18.60 7.05 17.60
CA GLU A 91 -19.84 6.36 17.96
C GLU A 91 -20.05 4.96 17.35
N ARG A 92 -19.08 4.40 16.60
CA ARG A 92 -19.31 3.11 15.94
C ARG A 92 -18.11 2.17 16.07
N ASN A 93 -18.36 0.98 16.59
CA ASN A 93 -17.48 -0.19 16.46
C ASN A 93 -17.42 -0.60 14.99
N GLN A 94 -16.66 0.14 14.18
CA GLN A 94 -16.46 -0.15 12.75
C GLN A 94 -15.21 -1.00 12.60
N PHE A 95 -15.23 -1.92 11.64
CA PHE A 95 -14.02 -2.59 11.20
C PHE A 95 -13.01 -1.53 10.72
N ARG A 96 -11.81 -1.55 11.28
CA ARG A 96 -10.72 -0.66 10.93
C ARG A 96 -9.50 -1.47 10.54
N SER A 97 -8.95 -1.17 9.39
CA SER A 97 -7.72 -1.75 8.87
C SER A 97 -6.62 -0.70 8.83
N GLU A 98 -5.38 -1.13 8.93
CA GLU A 98 -4.21 -0.29 8.68
C GLU A 98 -4.01 -0.02 7.19
N LEU A 99 -4.29 -1.01 6.36
CA LEU A 99 -4.22 -0.88 4.91
C LEU A 99 -5.56 -0.42 4.36
N ASP A 100 -5.51 0.45 3.37
CA ASP A 100 -6.69 0.82 2.60
C ASP A 100 -7.08 -0.28 1.58
N GLU A 101 -8.16 -0.06 0.84
CA GLU A 101 -8.66 -1.03 -0.15
C GLU A 101 -7.65 -1.30 -1.26
N SER A 102 -6.95 -0.25 -1.74
CA SER A 102 -5.94 -0.37 -2.79
C SER A 102 -4.74 -1.19 -2.32
N GLU A 103 -4.21 -0.89 -1.12
CA GLU A 103 -3.10 -1.62 -0.52
C GLU A 103 -3.45 -3.10 -0.27
N LEU A 104 -4.66 -3.38 0.22
CA LEU A 104 -5.14 -4.76 0.42
C LEU A 104 -5.32 -5.51 -0.90
N SER A 105 -5.81 -4.84 -1.94
CA SER A 105 -5.98 -5.42 -3.28
C SER A 105 -4.63 -5.71 -3.93
N GLU A 106 -3.67 -4.79 -3.87
CA GLU A 106 -2.30 -5.01 -4.34
C GLU A 106 -1.64 -6.19 -3.65
N LEU A 107 -1.78 -6.28 -2.32
CA LEU A 107 -1.22 -7.36 -1.52
C LEU A 107 -1.86 -8.71 -1.86
N LYS A 108 -3.19 -8.75 -2.01
CA LYS A 108 -3.90 -9.95 -2.48
C LYS A 108 -3.36 -10.40 -3.83
N ILE A 109 -3.30 -9.50 -4.82
CA ILE A 109 -2.81 -9.83 -6.16
C ILE A 109 -1.39 -10.38 -6.08
N ALA A 110 -0.50 -9.75 -5.33
CA ALA A 110 0.88 -10.18 -5.18
C ALA A 110 1.01 -11.61 -4.60
N LEU A 111 0.14 -11.99 -3.68
CA LEU A 111 0.14 -13.31 -3.04
C LEU A 111 -0.42 -14.40 -3.96
N VAL A 112 -1.43 -14.09 -4.78
CA VAL A 112 -2.13 -15.11 -5.61
C VAL A 112 -1.83 -15.01 -7.11
N GLN A 113 -0.91 -14.13 -7.54
CA GLN A 113 -0.53 -14.05 -8.95
C GLN A 113 0.17 -15.31 -9.44
N ARG A 114 0.11 -15.54 -10.74
CA ARG A 114 0.71 -16.71 -11.43
C ARG A 114 2.11 -17.05 -10.97
N SER A 115 3.00 -16.05 -10.88
CA SER A 115 4.39 -16.26 -10.47
C SER A 115 4.52 -16.81 -9.04
N SER A 116 3.66 -16.37 -8.11
CA SER A 116 3.66 -16.83 -6.71
C SER A 116 3.15 -18.26 -6.60
N LEU A 117 2.03 -18.59 -7.26
CA LEU A 117 1.46 -19.94 -7.24
C LEU A 117 2.37 -20.95 -7.97
N ALA A 118 2.94 -20.56 -9.12
CA ALA A 118 3.88 -21.40 -9.85
C ALA A 118 5.14 -21.68 -9.03
N ALA A 119 5.69 -20.68 -8.36
CA ALA A 119 6.86 -20.86 -7.48
C ALA A 119 6.55 -21.80 -6.30
N ALA A 120 5.37 -21.68 -5.68
CA ALA A 120 4.94 -22.58 -4.61
C ALA A 120 4.79 -24.02 -5.10
N THR A 121 4.16 -24.21 -6.26
CA THR A 121 4.02 -25.53 -6.91
C THR A 121 5.37 -26.17 -7.22
N GLU A 122 6.32 -25.37 -7.71
CA GLU A 122 7.68 -25.83 -8.02
C GLU A 122 8.46 -26.19 -6.76
N LYS A 123 8.42 -25.33 -5.73
CA LYS A 123 9.05 -25.56 -4.40
C LYS A 123 8.56 -26.86 -3.77
N CYS A 124 7.26 -27.16 -3.91
CA CYS A 124 6.64 -28.37 -3.40
C CYS A 124 6.87 -29.60 -4.29
N GLY A 125 7.37 -29.42 -5.52
CA GLY A 125 7.57 -30.49 -6.48
C GLY A 125 6.28 -31.09 -7.04
N PHE A 126 5.12 -30.44 -6.87
CA PHE A 126 3.81 -30.97 -7.26
C PHE A 126 3.70 -31.22 -8.77
N HIS A 127 4.28 -30.35 -9.58
CA HIS A 127 4.27 -30.45 -11.05
C HIS A 127 4.84 -31.77 -11.59
N ASN A 128 5.66 -32.50 -10.80
CA ASN A 128 6.22 -33.80 -11.17
C ASN A 128 5.20 -34.94 -11.09
N TYR A 129 4.06 -34.72 -10.48
CA TYR A 129 2.98 -35.72 -10.32
C TYR A 129 1.84 -35.56 -11.33
N LEU A 130 1.93 -34.56 -12.23
CA LEU A 130 0.89 -34.30 -13.24
C LEU A 130 0.63 -35.52 -14.11
N ILE A 131 -0.63 -35.84 -14.32
CA ILE A 131 -1.14 -36.87 -15.24
C ILE A 131 -1.56 -36.15 -16.52
N MET A 132 -0.80 -36.36 -17.59
CA MET A 132 -0.90 -35.60 -18.84
C MET A 132 -1.03 -36.52 -20.07
N GLY A 133 -1.64 -35.99 -21.14
CA GLY A 133 -1.63 -36.60 -22.45
C GLY A 133 -0.24 -36.57 -23.11
N LYS A 134 -0.05 -37.32 -24.15
CA LYS A 134 1.25 -37.50 -24.83
C LYS A 134 1.83 -36.19 -25.33
N SER A 135 1.00 -35.34 -25.93
CA SER A 135 1.45 -34.02 -26.44
C SER A 135 1.99 -33.11 -25.35
N ASP A 136 1.35 -33.08 -24.18
CA ASP A 136 1.79 -32.26 -23.04
C ASP A 136 3.13 -32.80 -22.47
N ILE A 137 3.28 -34.11 -22.40
CA ILE A 137 4.53 -34.76 -21.96
C ILE A 137 5.68 -34.42 -22.92
N GLU A 138 5.46 -34.57 -24.23
CA GLU A 138 6.44 -34.25 -25.27
C GLU A 138 6.82 -32.77 -25.29
N GLY A 139 5.84 -31.88 -25.01
CA GLY A 139 6.02 -30.43 -24.91
C GLY A 139 6.68 -29.96 -23.61
N GLY A 140 6.79 -30.81 -22.58
CA GLY A 140 7.34 -30.42 -21.28
C GLY A 140 6.45 -29.41 -20.55
N VAL A 141 5.14 -29.45 -20.79
CA VAL A 141 4.13 -28.45 -20.34
C VAL A 141 4.06 -28.31 -18.83
N GLN A 142 4.43 -29.35 -18.07
CA GLN A 142 4.50 -29.32 -16.61
C GLN A 142 5.45 -28.22 -16.06
N ASN A 143 6.33 -27.69 -16.89
CA ASN A 143 7.27 -26.62 -16.49
C ASN A 143 6.72 -25.22 -16.72
N GLU A 144 5.60 -25.07 -17.42
CA GLU A 144 4.97 -23.79 -17.70
C GLU A 144 4.35 -23.19 -16.43
N ALA A 145 4.52 -21.87 -16.25
CA ALA A 145 4.02 -21.18 -15.08
C ALA A 145 2.48 -21.23 -14.95
N SER A 146 1.76 -21.16 -16.07
CA SER A 146 0.30 -21.29 -16.09
C SER A 146 -0.15 -22.68 -15.62
N VAL A 147 0.53 -23.73 -16.06
CA VAL A 147 0.21 -25.12 -15.67
C VAL A 147 0.47 -25.37 -14.18
N LYS A 148 1.51 -24.74 -13.64
CA LYS A 148 1.82 -24.81 -12.21
C LYS A 148 0.81 -24.03 -11.36
N GLU A 149 0.32 -22.87 -11.87
CA GLU A 149 -0.76 -22.08 -11.29
C GLU A 149 -2.04 -22.92 -11.23
N ASP A 150 -2.54 -23.39 -12.39
CA ASP A 150 -3.74 -24.22 -12.52
C ASP A 150 -3.70 -25.44 -11.57
N LEU A 151 -2.52 -26.09 -11.48
CA LEU A 151 -2.33 -27.22 -10.58
C LEU A 151 -2.45 -26.83 -9.10
N PHE A 152 -1.85 -25.68 -8.69
CA PHE A 152 -1.96 -25.21 -7.32
C PHE A 152 -3.42 -24.99 -6.94
N GLU A 153 -4.14 -24.28 -7.79
CA GLU A 153 -5.56 -23.99 -7.59
C GLU A 153 -6.38 -25.28 -7.55
N ALA A 154 -6.15 -26.22 -8.48
CA ALA A 154 -6.85 -27.49 -8.50
C ALA A 154 -6.62 -28.31 -7.22
N ILE A 155 -5.42 -28.31 -6.66
CA ILE A 155 -5.11 -28.95 -5.38
C ILE A 155 -5.93 -28.31 -4.26
N ILE A 156 -5.97 -26.97 -4.17
CA ILE A 156 -6.74 -26.25 -3.16
C ILE A 156 -8.25 -26.53 -3.33
N GLY A 157 -8.76 -26.57 -4.56
CA GLY A 157 -10.13 -26.95 -4.85
C GLY A 157 -10.48 -28.36 -4.39
N ALA A 158 -9.58 -29.32 -4.62
CA ALA A 158 -9.75 -30.69 -4.14
C ALA A 158 -9.77 -30.75 -2.60
N VAL A 159 -8.87 -30.04 -1.91
CA VAL A 159 -8.87 -29.93 -0.44
C VAL A 159 -10.19 -29.29 0.06
N ALA A 160 -10.66 -28.25 -0.63
CA ALA A 160 -11.91 -27.57 -0.23
C ALA A 160 -13.11 -28.55 -0.24
N ILE A 161 -13.23 -29.32 -1.31
CA ILE A 161 -14.32 -30.32 -1.43
C ILE A 161 -14.13 -31.46 -0.43
N ASP A 162 -12.95 -32.06 -0.35
CA ASP A 162 -12.69 -33.23 0.49
C ASP A 162 -12.81 -32.92 1.99
N SER A 163 -12.42 -31.71 2.39
CA SER A 163 -12.55 -31.23 3.78
C SER A 163 -13.96 -30.70 4.11
N ASN A 164 -14.86 -30.68 3.15
CA ASN A 164 -16.18 -30.03 3.25
C ASN A 164 -16.05 -28.54 3.63
N TRP A 165 -15.20 -27.82 2.92
CA TRP A 165 -14.94 -26.39 3.11
C TRP A 165 -14.47 -26.02 4.53
N ASN A 166 -13.65 -26.88 5.14
CA ASN A 166 -13.08 -26.58 6.43
C ASN A 166 -12.06 -25.43 6.32
N MET A 167 -12.50 -24.24 6.74
CA MET A 167 -11.73 -23.00 6.62
C MET A 167 -10.38 -23.06 7.35
N ASN A 168 -10.30 -23.77 8.47
CA ASN A 168 -9.03 -23.87 9.22
C ASN A 168 -8.00 -24.72 8.48
N ILE A 169 -8.45 -25.82 7.87
CA ILE A 169 -7.57 -26.68 7.06
C ILE A 169 -7.08 -25.93 5.83
N LEU A 170 -7.99 -25.24 5.11
CA LEU A 170 -7.62 -24.43 3.94
C LEU A 170 -6.64 -23.32 4.32
N GLU A 171 -6.90 -22.59 5.41
CA GLU A 171 -6.04 -21.52 5.88
C GLU A 171 -4.65 -22.03 6.21
N GLU A 172 -4.53 -23.10 7.00
CA GLU A 172 -3.25 -23.69 7.37
C GLU A 172 -2.42 -24.11 6.14
N ILE A 173 -3.04 -24.80 5.19
CA ILE A 173 -2.37 -25.28 3.98
C ILE A 173 -1.93 -24.10 3.11
N ILE A 174 -2.83 -23.17 2.79
CA ILE A 174 -2.57 -22.05 1.89
C ILE A 174 -1.49 -21.14 2.46
N LEU A 175 -1.62 -20.72 3.74
CA LEU A 175 -0.67 -19.81 4.34
C LEU A 175 0.74 -20.42 4.42
N ARG A 176 0.85 -21.70 4.71
CA ARG A 176 2.12 -22.41 4.79
C ARG A 176 2.74 -22.60 3.40
N LEU A 177 1.98 -23.03 2.39
CA LEU A 177 2.52 -23.29 1.06
C LEU A 177 2.97 -22.00 0.36
N LEU A 178 2.26 -20.90 0.55
CA LEU A 178 2.60 -19.58 0.02
C LEU A 178 3.55 -18.79 0.92
N ASP A 179 3.86 -19.30 2.14
CA ASP A 179 4.72 -18.62 3.11
C ASP A 179 4.26 -17.18 3.39
N VAL A 180 2.92 -17.03 3.55
CA VAL A 180 2.24 -15.73 3.55
C VAL A 180 2.80 -14.82 4.65
N ASP A 181 2.93 -15.31 5.88
CA ASP A 181 3.42 -14.50 7.00
C ASP A 181 4.83 -13.94 6.72
N ARG A 182 5.72 -14.74 6.10
CA ARG A 182 7.03 -14.25 5.69
C ARG A 182 6.93 -13.15 4.61
N VAL A 183 6.06 -13.33 3.63
CA VAL A 183 5.86 -12.31 2.58
C VAL A 183 5.32 -11.00 3.18
N LEU A 184 4.42 -11.07 4.17
CA LEU A 184 3.90 -9.88 4.84
C LEU A 184 5.00 -9.11 5.59
N GLU A 185 5.97 -9.81 6.19
CA GLU A 185 7.06 -9.21 6.96
C GLU A 185 8.26 -8.80 6.09
N GLU A 186 8.70 -9.67 5.19
CA GLU A 186 9.92 -9.46 4.40
C GLU A 186 9.66 -8.84 3.01
N GLY A 187 8.41 -8.89 2.52
CA GLY A 187 8.04 -8.53 1.16
C GLY A 187 8.26 -9.66 0.16
N LEU A 188 7.86 -9.40 -1.07
CA LEU A 188 8.11 -10.30 -2.19
C LEU A 188 9.58 -10.22 -2.61
N PRO A 189 10.17 -11.34 -3.08
CA PRO A 189 11.54 -11.32 -3.60
C PRO A 189 11.77 -10.36 -4.77
N SER A 190 10.70 -9.98 -5.47
CA SER A 190 10.74 -9.01 -6.57
C SER A 190 10.63 -7.55 -6.13
N GLU A 191 10.32 -7.30 -4.85
CA GLU A 191 10.25 -5.93 -4.33
C GLU A 191 11.65 -5.35 -4.11
N PRO A 192 11.83 -4.02 -4.29
CA PRO A 192 13.06 -3.33 -3.94
C PRO A 192 13.35 -3.41 -2.44
N ASP A 193 14.61 -3.25 -2.08
CA ASP A 193 15.01 -2.99 -0.69
C ASP A 193 14.72 -1.53 -0.34
N TYR A 194 13.49 -1.28 0.09
CA TYR A 194 12.99 0.07 0.39
C TYR A 194 13.80 0.77 1.49
N GLU A 195 14.30 0.06 2.49
CA GLU A 195 15.13 0.66 3.55
C GLU A 195 16.46 1.16 2.99
N LYS A 196 17.09 0.38 2.12
CA LYS A 196 18.32 0.77 1.45
C LYS A 196 18.10 1.95 0.51
N GLU A 197 17.05 1.93 -0.31
CA GLU A 197 16.71 3.03 -1.21
C GLU A 197 16.41 4.32 -0.44
N LEU A 198 15.64 4.22 0.64
CA LEU A 198 15.30 5.36 1.49
C LEU A 198 16.55 5.94 2.17
N LYS A 199 17.44 5.09 2.67
CA LYS A 199 18.74 5.54 3.23
C LYS A 199 19.57 6.30 2.19
N GLN A 200 19.66 5.78 0.98
CA GLN A 200 20.36 6.47 -0.12
C GLN A 200 19.72 7.83 -0.45
N TRP A 201 18.39 7.91 -0.38
CA TRP A 201 17.68 9.17 -0.57
C TRP A 201 18.06 10.19 0.52
N PHE A 202 18.05 9.79 1.80
CA PHE A 202 18.47 10.65 2.92
C PHE A 202 19.92 11.13 2.75
N ASP A 203 20.84 10.22 2.45
CA ASP A 203 22.26 10.52 2.25
C ASP A 203 22.46 11.54 1.10
N SER A 204 21.73 11.37 -0.01
CA SER A 204 21.79 12.28 -1.17
C SER A 204 21.25 13.68 -0.89
N HIS A 205 20.40 13.82 0.12
CA HIS A 205 19.83 15.10 0.56
C HIS A 205 20.55 15.69 1.78
N GLY A 206 21.63 15.08 2.23
CA GLY A 206 22.41 15.54 3.40
C GLY A 206 21.61 15.45 4.71
N LYS A 207 20.63 14.54 4.79
CA LYS A 207 19.76 14.33 5.94
C LYS A 207 20.09 13.00 6.64
N ILE A 208 19.77 12.91 7.91
CA ILE A 208 19.91 11.69 8.70
C ILE A 208 18.53 11.06 8.85
N MET A 209 18.39 9.80 8.44
CA MET A 209 17.16 9.03 8.63
C MET A 209 16.96 8.75 10.12
N GLN A 210 15.89 9.32 10.71
CA GLN A 210 15.47 9.04 12.07
C GLN A 210 14.33 8.03 12.04
N VAL A 211 14.46 6.97 12.83
CA VAL A 211 13.45 5.92 12.97
C VAL A 211 13.06 5.85 14.44
N GLU A 212 11.83 6.20 14.74
CA GLU A 212 11.29 6.20 16.09
C GLU A 212 10.35 5.02 16.29
N SER A 213 10.42 4.38 17.46
CA SER A 213 9.46 3.35 17.85
C SER A 213 8.19 3.99 18.37
N MET A 214 7.05 3.40 18.01
CA MET A 214 5.75 3.87 18.46
C MET A 214 4.86 2.71 18.93
N PRO A 215 3.89 2.98 19.82
CA PRO A 215 2.94 1.96 20.28
C PRO A 215 2.05 1.50 19.12
N THR A 216 1.53 0.27 19.23
CA THR A 216 0.60 -0.30 18.25
C THR A 216 -0.79 -0.49 18.87
N ASP A 217 -1.82 -0.33 18.05
CA ASP A 217 -3.22 -0.63 18.38
C ASP A 217 -3.77 -1.82 17.56
N PHE A 218 -2.87 -2.75 17.20
CA PHE A 218 -3.21 -3.94 16.41
C PHE A 218 -3.19 -5.21 17.25
N ASP A 219 -4.01 -6.20 16.86
CA ASP A 219 -4.06 -7.49 17.53
C ASP A 219 -2.85 -8.37 17.21
N LYS A 220 -2.30 -8.25 16.01
CA LYS A 220 -1.27 -9.14 15.47
C LYS A 220 0.05 -8.46 15.12
N LEU A 221 0.14 -7.13 15.26
CA LEU A 221 1.34 -6.36 14.92
C LEU A 221 1.93 -5.76 16.20
N ASP A 222 3.09 -6.26 16.60
CA ASP A 222 3.70 -5.94 17.90
C ASP A 222 4.62 -4.72 17.83
N TYR A 223 5.09 -4.35 16.63
CA TYR A 223 6.03 -3.27 16.41
C TYR A 223 5.44 -2.18 15.55
N GLY A 224 5.58 -0.94 16.01
CA GLY A 224 5.28 0.26 15.25
C GLY A 224 6.52 1.12 15.12
N VAL A 225 6.75 1.69 13.96
CA VAL A 225 7.81 2.66 13.70
C VAL A 225 7.29 3.85 12.93
N CYS A 226 7.98 4.97 13.10
CA CYS A 226 7.75 6.21 12.37
C CYS A 226 9.08 6.66 11.77
N ILE A 227 9.07 7.09 10.51
CA ILE A 227 10.20 7.70 9.82
C ILE A 227 9.80 9.11 9.42
N ASP A 228 10.53 10.12 9.93
CA ASP A 228 10.34 11.51 9.54
C ASP A 228 11.19 11.81 8.30
N LEU A 229 10.53 12.23 7.21
CA LEU A 229 11.21 12.65 5.98
C LEU A 229 11.84 14.04 6.08
N GLY A 230 11.66 14.75 7.20
CA GLY A 230 12.34 16.01 7.49
C GLY A 230 11.94 17.16 6.56
N TYR A 231 10.68 17.23 6.16
CA TYR A 231 10.10 18.40 5.53
C TYR A 231 9.75 19.41 6.64
N GLU A 232 10.53 20.49 6.77
CA GLU A 232 10.59 21.35 7.97
C GLU A 232 9.26 21.99 8.42
N MET A 233 8.25 22.12 7.60
CA MET A 233 6.94 22.65 8.01
C MET A 233 5.79 21.64 7.97
N LEU A 234 6.00 20.49 7.35
CA LEU A 234 5.09 19.35 7.35
C LEU A 234 5.95 18.11 7.45
N SER A 235 6.28 17.70 8.67
CA SER A 235 6.91 16.41 8.88
C SER A 235 5.99 15.33 8.30
N TYR A 236 6.29 14.84 7.09
CA TYR A 236 5.63 13.65 6.61
C TYR A 236 6.21 12.47 7.39
N LEU A 237 5.37 11.95 8.24
CA LEU A 237 5.68 10.79 9.06
C LEU A 237 5.21 9.54 8.33
N ALA A 238 6.16 8.75 7.87
CA ALA A 238 5.85 7.44 7.30
C ALA A 238 5.74 6.40 8.42
N TYR A 239 4.54 5.90 8.63
CA TYR A 239 4.27 4.88 9.65
C TYR A 239 4.40 3.48 9.07
N GLY A 240 4.92 2.55 9.86
CA GLY A 240 4.95 1.13 9.51
C GLY A 240 4.71 0.25 10.72
N TYR A 241 3.99 -0.85 10.50
CA TYR A 241 3.64 -1.81 11.54
C TYR A 241 3.96 -3.22 11.06
N GLY A 242 4.40 -4.09 11.98
CA GLY A 242 4.76 -5.47 11.68
C GLY A 242 4.74 -6.35 12.92
N LYS A 243 4.75 -7.67 12.73
CA LYS A 243 5.03 -8.65 13.81
C LYS A 243 6.48 -8.57 14.28
N THR A 244 7.35 -8.07 13.40
CA THR A 244 8.78 -7.91 13.67
C THR A 244 9.19 -6.45 13.47
N LEU A 245 10.26 -6.03 14.16
CA LEU A 245 10.81 -4.69 13.96
C LEU A 245 11.32 -4.45 12.53
N PRO A 246 12.02 -5.41 11.87
CA PRO A 246 12.35 -5.29 10.45
C PRO A 246 11.13 -5.13 9.54
N GLY A 247 10.05 -5.91 9.76
CA GLY A 247 8.82 -5.79 9.00
C GLY A 247 8.16 -4.41 9.12
N ALA A 248 8.11 -3.87 10.35
CA ALA A 248 7.60 -2.52 10.59
C ALA A 248 8.45 -1.45 9.88
N ARG A 249 9.79 -1.57 9.91
CA ARG A 249 10.70 -0.65 9.21
C ARG A 249 10.53 -0.72 7.69
N ARG A 250 10.43 -1.93 7.14
CA ARG A 250 10.21 -2.13 5.70
C ARG A 250 8.92 -1.45 5.24
N MET A 251 7.82 -1.63 6.00
CA MET A 251 6.54 -0.99 5.68
C MET A 251 6.64 0.54 5.73
N ALA A 252 7.25 1.10 6.77
CA ALA A 252 7.47 2.55 6.87
C ALA A 252 8.32 3.07 5.70
N ALA A 253 9.41 2.37 5.34
CA ALA A 253 10.27 2.72 4.22
C ALA A 253 9.53 2.64 2.88
N LYS A 254 8.72 1.59 2.64
CA LYS A 254 7.86 1.46 1.44
C LYS A 254 6.92 2.66 1.28
N ARG A 255 6.24 3.06 2.36
CA ARG A 255 5.35 4.22 2.38
C ARG A 255 6.11 5.54 2.16
N ALA A 256 7.28 5.69 2.77
CA ALA A 256 8.15 6.84 2.56
C ALA A 256 8.56 6.96 1.09
N MET A 257 9.04 5.87 0.47
CA MET A 257 9.43 5.84 -0.93
C MET A 257 8.26 6.10 -1.88
N ALA A 258 7.08 5.56 -1.57
CA ALA A 258 5.86 5.83 -2.34
C ALA A 258 5.48 7.33 -2.29
N PHE A 259 5.58 7.96 -1.11
CA PHE A 259 5.35 9.39 -0.96
C PHE A 259 6.37 10.23 -1.75
N ILE A 260 7.66 9.90 -1.63
CA ILE A 260 8.75 10.55 -2.39
C ILE A 260 8.49 10.43 -3.89
N GLY A 261 8.12 9.25 -4.37
CA GLY A 261 7.80 9.02 -5.77
C GLY A 261 6.59 9.84 -6.26
N LYS A 262 5.52 9.91 -5.48
CA LYS A 262 4.34 10.75 -5.77
C LYS A 262 4.72 12.23 -5.83
N THR A 263 5.53 12.70 -4.88
CA THR A 263 5.99 14.11 -4.80
C THR A 263 6.87 14.45 -5.98
N ASN A 264 7.84 13.59 -6.35
CA ASN A 264 8.70 13.80 -7.50
C ASN A 264 7.91 13.85 -8.82
N ASN A 265 6.95 12.94 -9.00
CA ASN A 265 6.08 12.91 -10.17
C ASN A 265 5.21 14.18 -10.27
N MET A 266 4.67 14.65 -9.13
CA MET A 266 3.92 15.91 -9.07
C MET A 266 4.82 17.10 -9.41
N ALA A 267 6.02 17.17 -8.85
CA ALA A 267 6.99 18.23 -9.15
C ALA A 267 7.36 18.29 -10.64
N GLU A 268 7.54 17.12 -11.28
CA GLU A 268 7.82 17.03 -12.70
C GLU A 268 6.63 17.52 -13.55
N LYS A 269 5.42 17.08 -13.22
CA LYS A 269 4.17 17.56 -13.89
C LYS A 269 4.02 19.08 -13.77
N ILE A 270 4.25 19.62 -12.56
CA ILE A 270 4.19 21.07 -12.33
C ILE A 270 5.25 21.79 -13.16
N LYS A 271 6.51 21.32 -13.11
CA LYS A 271 7.62 21.92 -13.88
C LYS A 271 7.33 21.94 -15.38
N ASN A 272 6.78 20.86 -15.93
CA ASN A 272 6.40 20.75 -17.33
C ASN A 272 5.23 21.67 -17.69
N ALA A 273 4.32 21.92 -16.74
CA ALA A 273 3.14 22.76 -16.97
C ALA A 273 3.43 24.26 -16.91
N ILE A 274 4.21 24.73 -15.94
CA ILE A 274 4.40 26.15 -15.64
C ILE A 274 5.85 26.62 -15.74
N GLY A 275 6.82 25.72 -15.96
CA GLY A 275 8.25 26.03 -15.96
C GLY A 275 8.81 26.34 -14.58
N ASN A 276 9.68 27.34 -14.47
CA ASN A 276 10.20 27.79 -13.19
C ASN A 276 9.13 28.52 -12.39
N ILE A 277 9.16 28.33 -11.07
CA ILE A 277 8.28 29.07 -10.16
C ILE A 277 8.74 30.52 -10.12
N ASP A 278 7.78 31.43 -10.23
CA ASP A 278 8.02 32.87 -10.21
C ASP A 278 7.00 33.52 -9.27
N HIS A 279 7.49 34.21 -8.25
CA HIS A 279 6.64 34.86 -7.24
C HIS A 279 5.64 35.85 -7.87
N GLU A 280 6.10 36.70 -8.81
CA GLU A 280 5.22 37.68 -9.48
C GLU A 280 4.09 37.03 -10.29
N ARG A 281 4.34 35.82 -10.77
CA ARG A 281 3.41 35.04 -11.58
C ARG A 281 2.67 33.95 -10.79
N ALA A 282 2.96 33.77 -9.51
CA ALA A 282 2.53 32.62 -8.72
C ALA A 282 1.01 32.39 -8.75
N ILE A 283 0.19 33.46 -8.66
CA ILE A 283 -1.28 33.37 -8.76
C ILE A 283 -1.69 32.78 -10.11
N ASN A 284 -1.11 33.28 -11.21
CA ASN A 284 -1.42 32.81 -12.55
C ASN A 284 -0.93 31.38 -12.78
N GLN A 285 0.27 31.07 -12.29
CA GLN A 285 0.85 29.72 -12.37
C GLN A 285 -0.02 28.71 -11.61
N LEU A 286 -0.50 29.04 -10.41
CA LEU A 286 -1.38 28.15 -9.65
C LEU A 286 -2.75 27.98 -10.34
N GLN A 287 -3.28 29.03 -10.95
CA GLN A 287 -4.50 28.97 -11.75
C GLN A 287 -4.31 28.12 -13.01
N GLU A 288 -3.17 28.22 -13.68
CA GLU A 288 -2.82 27.40 -14.84
C GLU A 288 -2.77 25.90 -14.49
N LEU A 289 -2.17 25.55 -13.34
CA LEU A 289 -2.15 24.18 -12.85
C LEU A 289 -3.56 23.62 -12.63
N TRP A 290 -4.46 24.43 -12.07
CA TRP A 290 -5.86 24.05 -11.91
C TRP A 290 -6.57 23.89 -13.26
N GLN A 291 -6.41 24.83 -14.18
CA GLN A 291 -7.04 24.77 -15.52
C GLN A 291 -6.57 23.55 -16.34
N LYS A 292 -5.32 23.11 -16.13
CA LYS A 292 -4.76 21.88 -16.72
C LYS A 292 -5.18 20.61 -15.99
N GLY A 293 -5.98 20.69 -14.93
CA GLY A 293 -6.43 19.55 -14.15
C GLY A 293 -5.33 18.84 -13.33
N ILE A 294 -4.20 19.53 -13.10
CA ILE A 294 -3.06 18.98 -12.33
C ILE A 294 -3.35 19.07 -10.83
N ILE A 295 -4.03 20.12 -10.41
CA ILE A 295 -4.43 20.35 -9.02
C ILE A 295 -5.93 20.69 -8.93
N PRO A 296 -6.58 20.47 -7.79
CA PRO A 296 -7.89 21.03 -7.48
C PRO A 296 -7.89 22.56 -7.49
N LYS A 297 -9.08 23.16 -7.48
CA LYS A 297 -9.24 24.62 -7.48
C LYS A 297 -8.65 25.21 -6.19
N PRO A 298 -7.69 26.16 -6.28
CA PRO A 298 -7.17 26.82 -5.11
C PRO A 298 -8.19 27.83 -4.54
N GLU A 299 -8.36 27.80 -3.22
CA GLU A 299 -9.21 28.75 -2.48
C GLU A 299 -8.36 29.67 -1.63
N TYR A 300 -8.71 30.96 -1.59
CA TYR A 300 -7.96 31.97 -0.87
C TYR A 300 -8.81 32.59 0.24
N ARG A 301 -8.24 32.68 1.44
CA ARG A 301 -8.85 33.36 2.58
C ARG A 301 -7.94 34.51 3.03
N PHE A 302 -8.55 35.66 3.30
CA PHE A 302 -7.85 36.88 3.74
C PHE A 302 -8.21 37.18 5.19
N SER A 303 -7.21 37.61 5.96
CA SER A 303 -7.39 38.20 7.29
C SER A 303 -6.60 39.49 7.39
N GLU A 304 -7.05 40.41 8.28
CA GLU A 304 -6.31 41.63 8.58
C GLU A 304 -5.18 41.28 9.56
N GLY A 305 -3.96 41.69 9.20
CA GLY A 305 -2.78 41.63 10.06
C GLY A 305 -2.75 42.84 11.02
N LYS A 306 -1.69 42.93 11.82
CA LYS A 306 -1.42 44.11 12.64
C LYS A 306 -1.16 45.32 11.73
N LYS A 307 -1.62 46.52 12.12
CA LYS A 307 -1.32 47.75 11.36
C LYS A 307 0.18 47.97 11.28
N SER A 308 0.66 48.47 10.13
CA SER A 308 2.05 48.88 9.97
C SER A 308 2.43 50.03 10.90
N GLN A 309 3.72 50.30 11.03
CA GLN A 309 4.21 51.46 11.81
C GLN A 309 3.66 52.80 11.27
N SER A 310 3.32 52.87 9.99
CA SER A 310 2.69 54.00 9.33
C SER A 310 1.16 54.06 9.52
N GLY A 311 0.56 53.08 10.22
CA GLY A 311 -0.88 53.03 10.48
C GLY A 311 -1.71 52.38 9.36
N ASN A 312 -1.09 51.91 8.27
CA ASN A 312 -1.78 51.28 7.14
C ASN A 312 -2.22 49.85 7.50
N PRO A 313 -3.38 49.37 6.97
CA PRO A 313 -3.81 48.02 7.16
C PRO A 313 -2.86 47.04 6.47
N GLN A 314 -2.52 45.97 7.17
CA GLN A 314 -1.74 44.88 6.62
C GLN A 314 -2.65 43.67 6.38
N TRP A 315 -2.27 42.85 5.42
CA TRP A 315 -3.07 41.71 4.99
C TRP A 315 -2.27 40.43 5.05
N VAL A 316 -2.97 39.37 5.44
CA VAL A 316 -2.48 37.99 5.41
C VAL A 316 -3.40 37.18 4.50
N CYS A 317 -2.85 36.28 3.73
CA CYS A 317 -3.61 35.39 2.87
C CYS A 317 -3.19 33.94 3.08
N SER A 318 -4.14 33.05 3.29
CA SER A 318 -3.92 31.61 3.17
C SER A 318 -4.49 31.08 1.85
N CYS A 319 -3.86 30.05 1.31
CA CYS A 319 -4.30 29.33 0.11
C CYS A 319 -4.52 27.86 0.48
N THR A 320 -5.72 27.35 0.23
CA THR A 320 -6.07 25.95 0.45
C THR A 320 -6.25 25.25 -0.89
N ILE A 321 -5.65 24.08 -1.06
CA ILE A 321 -5.80 23.23 -2.24
C ILE A 321 -6.48 21.94 -1.78
N ASP A 322 -7.81 21.92 -1.89
CA ASP A 322 -8.67 20.87 -1.39
C ASP A 322 -8.30 20.50 0.07
N ARG A 323 -8.33 19.26 0.46
CA ARG A 323 -7.90 18.80 1.80
C ARG A 323 -6.42 18.43 1.85
N ILE A 324 -5.67 18.76 0.77
CA ILE A 324 -4.27 18.33 0.60
C ILE A 324 -3.33 19.26 1.33
N TYR A 325 -3.56 20.57 1.27
CA TYR A 325 -2.64 21.58 1.79
C TYR A 325 -3.32 22.92 2.06
N GLU A 326 -2.96 23.53 3.16
CA GLU A 326 -3.27 24.94 3.49
C GLU A 326 -1.95 25.64 3.82
N THR A 327 -1.70 26.81 3.20
CA THR A 327 -0.48 27.59 3.44
C THR A 327 -0.41 28.13 4.85
N SER A 328 0.80 28.42 5.33
CA SER A 328 1.05 28.91 6.69
C SER A 328 0.29 30.19 7.05
N GLY A 329 0.01 31.05 6.05
CA GLY A 329 -0.63 32.35 6.27
C GLY A 329 0.23 33.33 7.08
N GLU A 330 1.56 33.18 7.05
CA GLU A 330 2.47 34.00 7.88
C GLU A 330 3.01 35.26 7.18
N TYR A 331 2.70 35.44 5.89
CA TYR A 331 3.20 36.58 5.11
C TYR A 331 2.30 37.80 5.31
N VAL A 332 2.82 38.78 6.03
CA VAL A 332 2.12 40.03 6.36
C VAL A 332 2.50 41.09 5.33
N CYS A 333 1.58 41.49 4.47
CA CYS A 333 1.83 42.34 3.33
C CYS A 333 0.96 43.61 3.37
N GLU A 334 1.42 44.70 2.75
CA GLU A 334 0.68 45.97 2.66
C GLU A 334 -0.53 45.88 1.68
N SER A 335 -0.56 44.91 0.78
CA SER A 335 -1.69 44.72 -0.12
C SER A 335 -2.20 43.28 -0.12
N LYS A 336 -3.52 43.11 -0.39
CA LYS A 336 -4.15 41.80 -0.58
C LYS A 336 -3.54 41.02 -1.73
N THR A 337 -3.13 41.74 -2.79
CA THR A 337 -2.55 41.10 -3.98
C THR A 337 -1.20 40.49 -3.66
N GLU A 338 -0.38 41.20 -2.91
CA GLU A 338 0.94 40.74 -2.50
C GLU A 338 0.83 39.54 -1.54
N ALA A 339 -0.04 39.64 -0.52
CA ALA A 339 -0.32 38.52 0.36
C ALA A 339 -0.80 37.27 -0.40
N LYS A 340 -1.62 37.46 -1.44
CA LYS A 340 -2.09 36.36 -2.30
C LYS A 340 -0.98 35.74 -3.15
N LYS A 341 -0.03 36.56 -3.63
CA LYS A 341 1.14 36.03 -4.38
C LYS A 341 1.98 35.11 -3.50
N TRP A 342 2.30 35.55 -2.27
CA TRP A 342 3.06 34.72 -1.33
C TRP A 342 2.36 33.41 -1.00
N ALA A 343 1.05 33.45 -0.72
CA ALA A 343 0.28 32.24 -0.48
C ALA A 343 0.28 31.30 -1.70
N ALA A 344 0.14 31.82 -2.91
CA ALA A 344 0.21 31.00 -4.13
C ALA A 344 1.62 30.43 -4.36
N TYR A 345 2.65 31.22 -4.11
CA TYR A 345 4.04 30.82 -4.24
C TYR A 345 4.41 29.68 -3.29
N GLU A 346 4.01 29.80 -2.00
CA GLU A 346 4.17 28.76 -0.99
C GLU A 346 3.44 27.48 -1.39
N ALA A 347 2.21 27.59 -1.87
CA ALA A 347 1.45 26.42 -2.31
C ALA A 347 2.14 25.65 -3.45
N ILE A 348 2.71 26.36 -4.45
CA ILE A 348 3.45 25.72 -5.54
C ILE A 348 4.73 25.06 -5.02
N PHE A 349 5.46 25.72 -4.12
CA PHE A 349 6.67 25.15 -3.50
C PHE A 349 6.36 23.84 -2.79
N TYR A 350 5.30 23.83 -1.99
CA TYR A 350 4.84 22.63 -1.29
C TYR A 350 4.52 21.49 -2.26
N LEU A 351 3.71 21.76 -3.28
CA LEU A 351 3.31 20.77 -4.29
C LEU A 351 4.51 20.18 -5.05
N MET A 352 5.61 20.91 -5.12
CA MET A 352 6.87 20.44 -5.72
C MET A 352 7.82 19.77 -4.72
N GLY A 353 7.40 19.57 -3.47
CA GLY A 353 8.24 19.00 -2.42
C GLY A 353 9.51 19.83 -2.12
N LYS A 354 9.46 21.13 -2.38
CA LYS A 354 10.58 22.03 -2.09
C LYS A 354 10.52 22.54 -0.66
N ASP A 355 11.68 22.81 -0.11
CA ASP A 355 11.85 23.36 1.23
C ASP A 355 11.20 24.75 1.35
N ILE A 356 10.12 24.83 2.10
CA ILE A 356 9.36 26.06 2.33
C ILE A 356 10.18 27.08 3.13
N ALA A 357 11.15 26.66 3.94
CA ALA A 357 12.01 27.58 4.70
C ALA A 357 12.77 28.55 3.77
N ARG A 358 13.03 28.17 2.53
CA ARG A 358 13.61 29.06 1.51
C ARG A 358 12.70 30.24 1.18
N ILE A 359 11.39 30.08 1.25
CA ILE A 359 10.43 31.16 0.97
C ILE A 359 10.56 32.26 2.01
N PHE A 360 10.78 31.94 3.28
CA PHE A 360 10.99 32.92 4.34
C PHE A 360 12.27 33.71 4.13
N VAL A 361 13.31 33.11 3.58
CA VAL A 361 14.54 33.81 3.20
C VAL A 361 14.27 34.79 2.08
N ASP A 362 13.53 34.39 1.06
CA ASP A 362 13.19 35.25 -0.08
C ASP A 362 12.25 36.39 0.34
N TYR A 363 11.23 36.10 1.14
CA TYR A 363 10.36 37.09 1.74
C TYR A 363 11.14 38.08 2.61
N GLY A 364 12.06 37.63 3.43
CA GLY A 364 12.90 38.48 4.25
C GLY A 364 13.87 39.38 3.45
N LYS A 365 14.27 38.97 2.23
CA LYS A 365 15.06 39.84 1.32
C LYS A 365 14.19 40.97 0.75
N VAL A 366 12.99 40.64 0.29
CA VAL A 366 12.05 41.64 -0.25
C VAL A 366 11.73 42.74 0.78
N ILE A 367 11.44 42.35 2.03
CA ILE A 367 11.20 43.33 3.09
C ILE A 367 12.42 44.23 3.40
N LYS A 368 13.65 43.74 3.19
CA LYS A 368 14.86 44.53 3.43
C LYS A 368 15.20 45.49 2.30
N GLU A 369 14.75 45.19 1.07
CA GLU A 369 14.93 46.04 -0.10
C GLU A 369 13.90 47.19 -0.15
N ASP A 370 12.74 47.01 0.51
CA ASP A 370 11.67 48.02 0.60
C ASP A 370 11.79 48.95 1.82
N ASN A 371 12.79 48.77 2.69
CA ASN A 371 13.13 49.62 3.83
C ASN A 371 14.52 50.28 3.67
#